data_b73f19c0ed0757c78c9616b24ca6abad
#
_entry.id   b73f19c0ed0757c78c9616b24ca6abad
#
_cell.length_a   1.000
_cell.length_b   1.000
_cell.length_c   1.000
_cell.angle_alpha   90.00
_cell.angle_beta   90.00
_cell.angle_gamma   90.00
#
_symmetry.space_group_name_H-M   'P 1'
#
loop_
_entity.id
_entity.type
_entity.pdbx_description
1 polymer ?
#
loop_
_entity_poly.entity_id
_entity_poly.type
_entity_poly.pdbx_seq_one_letter_code
_entity_poly.pdbx_strand_id
1 'polypeptide(L)'
;MICKSQTCTKIGGSTNSTFLALIPKNKGATDFSRFRSISLCNTSYKLITKIIANRLKKILSVIIPKNQGGFIKGRKILDNIMLVQEAIHSSYHRKEKGIVIKLDLTNAFDRVRHDFLFSVMEKFGFSKVLITWVKACIASPWIALLVNGHLMEFFQASRELRQGCPFSSLLYAIQASVLSFQLDYYQ
;
A
#
# COMPACT_ATOMS: atom_id res chain seq x y z
N MET A 1 -4.54 20.11 16.79
CA MET A 1 -4.55 19.50 15.45
C MET A 1 -5.05 18.04 15.48
N ILE A 2 -4.50 17.17 16.31
CA ILE A 2 -4.94 15.76 16.43
C ILE A 2 -6.37 15.63 16.96
N CYS A 3 -6.79 16.43 17.95
CA CYS A 3 -8.18 16.43 18.46
C CYS A 3 -9.21 16.88 17.42
N LYS A 4 -8.86 17.84 16.55
CA LYS A 4 -9.75 18.26 15.46
C LYS A 4 -9.92 17.18 14.38
N SER A 5 -8.93 16.31 14.17
CA SER A 5 -9.06 15.20 13.22
C SER A 5 -9.88 14.03 13.74
N GLN A 6 -10.06 13.88 15.05
CA GLN A 6 -10.95 12.87 15.65
C GLN A 6 -12.44 13.22 15.49
N THR A 7 -12.76 14.49 15.52
CA THR A 7 -14.14 15.00 15.36
C THR A 7 -14.42 15.48 13.94
N CYS A 8 -13.40 15.84 13.17
CA CYS A 8 -13.53 16.35 11.82
C CYS A 8 -13.13 15.26 10.80
N THR A 9 -14.05 14.91 9.93
CA THR A 9 -13.86 13.93 8.86
C THR A 9 -12.96 14.42 7.71
N LYS A 10 -12.38 15.63 7.85
CA LYS A 10 -11.54 16.24 6.82
C LYS A 10 -10.17 16.62 7.40
N ILE A 11 -9.12 16.27 6.70
CA ILE A 11 -7.77 16.77 6.96
C ILE A 11 -7.60 18.05 6.15
N GLY A 12 -7.14 19.14 6.78
CA GLY A 12 -6.93 20.41 6.10
C GLY A 12 -6.02 20.28 4.87
N GLY A 13 -6.31 21.02 3.81
CA GLY A 13 -5.58 20.94 2.53
C GLY A 13 -4.06 21.12 2.70
N SER A 14 -3.63 22.06 3.54
CA SER A 14 -2.20 22.29 3.84
C SER A 14 -1.51 21.09 4.52
N THR A 15 -2.24 20.34 5.35
CA THR A 15 -1.71 19.12 5.98
C THR A 15 -1.70 17.93 5.03
N ASN A 16 -2.67 17.86 4.10
CA ASN A 16 -2.81 16.76 3.13
C ASN A 16 -2.08 17.01 1.81
N SER A 17 -1.49 18.19 1.62
CA SER A 17 -0.66 18.46 0.44
C SER A 17 0.67 17.71 0.51
N THR A 18 1.18 17.35 -0.66
CA THR A 18 2.42 16.55 -0.79
C THR A 18 3.17 16.94 -2.05
N PHE A 19 4.49 16.92 -1.97
CA PHE A 19 5.34 17.05 -3.14
C PHE A 19 5.79 15.65 -3.58
N LEU A 20 5.79 15.40 -4.90
CA LEU A 20 6.35 14.20 -5.47
C LEU A 20 7.77 14.48 -5.99
N ALA A 21 8.74 13.77 -5.44
CA ALA A 21 10.09 13.72 -5.98
C ALA A 21 10.22 12.49 -6.87
N LEU A 22 10.72 12.68 -8.09
CA LEU A 22 10.96 11.59 -9.04
C LEU A 22 12.39 11.10 -8.89
N ILE A 23 12.56 9.84 -8.48
CA ILE A 23 13.87 9.19 -8.32
C ILE A 23 14.07 8.18 -9.46
N PRO A 24 15.12 8.29 -10.27
CA PRO A 24 15.36 7.33 -11.34
C PRO A 24 15.66 5.94 -10.79
N LYS A 25 15.05 4.90 -11.36
CA LYS A 25 15.31 3.48 -11.03
C LYS A 25 16.66 3.02 -11.56
N ASN A 26 17.11 3.59 -12.70
CA ASN A 26 18.35 3.26 -13.40
C ASN A 26 19.04 4.53 -13.89
N LYS A 27 20.37 4.49 -14.07
CA LYS A 27 21.12 5.57 -14.69
C LYS A 27 20.62 5.77 -16.14
N GLY A 28 20.37 7.04 -16.53
CA GLY A 28 19.88 7.37 -17.87
C GLY A 28 18.39 7.14 -18.10
N ALA A 29 17.57 7.14 -17.05
CA ALA A 29 16.11 7.08 -17.17
C ALA A 29 15.58 8.32 -17.90
N THR A 30 14.96 8.14 -19.07
CA THR A 30 14.33 9.20 -19.88
C THR A 30 12.81 9.12 -19.89
N ASP A 31 12.24 7.95 -19.54
CA ASP A 31 10.81 7.71 -19.53
C ASP A 31 10.27 7.70 -18.07
N PHE A 32 9.10 8.29 -17.84
CA PHE A 32 8.46 8.38 -16.54
C PHE A 32 8.23 7.01 -15.87
N SER A 33 8.01 5.95 -16.63
CA SER A 33 7.89 4.57 -16.11
C SER A 33 9.14 4.08 -15.38
N ARG A 34 10.30 4.68 -15.68
CA ARG A 34 11.60 4.37 -15.08
C ARG A 34 11.92 5.21 -13.83
N PHE A 35 10.97 6.02 -13.36
CA PHE A 35 11.11 6.75 -12.11
C PHE A 35 10.25 6.13 -11.01
N ARG A 36 10.65 6.37 -9.76
CA ARG A 36 9.83 6.12 -8.57
C ARG A 36 9.32 7.45 -8.07
N SER A 37 8.02 7.56 -7.85
CA SER A 37 7.40 8.70 -7.20
C SER A 37 7.53 8.57 -5.69
N ILE A 38 8.32 9.42 -5.04
CA ILE A 38 8.41 9.48 -3.58
C ILE A 38 7.63 10.68 -3.08
N SER A 39 6.65 10.40 -2.21
CA SER A 39 5.79 11.42 -1.62
C SER A 39 6.45 12.07 -0.41
N LEU A 40 6.78 13.35 -0.52
CA LEU A 40 7.31 14.18 0.56
C LEU A 40 6.14 14.73 1.39
N CYS A 41 5.55 13.85 2.22
CA CYS A 41 4.41 14.21 3.04
C CYS A 41 4.79 15.12 4.22
N ASN A 42 3.87 16.00 4.60
CA ASN A 42 3.98 16.86 5.78
C ASN A 42 4.17 16.01 7.07
N THR A 43 4.96 16.50 8.01
CA THR A 43 5.23 15.82 9.29
C THR A 43 3.96 15.57 10.09
N SER A 44 3.05 16.54 10.14
CA SER A 44 1.74 16.39 10.82
C SER A 44 0.91 15.26 10.21
N TYR A 45 0.91 15.16 8.87
CA TYR A 45 0.26 14.06 8.16
C TYR A 45 0.90 12.70 8.50
N LYS A 46 2.24 12.64 8.51
CA LYS A 46 2.98 11.42 8.90
C LYS A 46 2.66 10.97 10.33
N LEU A 47 2.48 11.91 11.27
CA LEU A 47 2.08 11.57 12.64
C LEU A 47 0.68 10.96 12.69
N ILE A 48 -0.31 11.57 12.03
CA ILE A 48 -1.68 11.05 11.96
C ILE A 48 -1.69 9.64 11.36
N THR A 49 -1.05 9.48 10.22
CA THR A 49 -1.01 8.18 9.52
C THR A 49 -0.21 7.13 10.29
N LYS A 50 0.79 7.51 11.08
CA LYS A 50 1.54 6.62 11.97
C LYS A 50 0.68 6.10 13.11
N ILE A 51 -0.19 6.94 13.69
CA ILE A 51 -1.14 6.51 14.73
C ILE A 51 -2.11 5.46 14.17
N ILE A 52 -2.67 5.73 12.98
CA ILE A 52 -3.55 4.77 12.29
C ILE A 52 -2.80 3.47 11.98
N ALA A 53 -1.58 3.58 11.44
CA ALA A 53 -0.75 2.43 11.11
C ALA A 53 -0.47 1.54 12.34
N ASN A 54 -0.17 2.14 13.49
CA ASN A 54 0.08 1.38 14.71
C ASN A 54 -1.15 0.62 15.22
N ARG A 55 -2.35 1.15 14.99
CA ARG A 55 -3.61 0.45 15.28
C ARG A 55 -3.87 -0.68 14.29
N LEU A 56 -3.70 -0.42 12.99
CA LEU A 56 -3.87 -1.41 11.92
C LEU A 56 -2.92 -2.60 12.10
N LYS A 57 -1.65 -2.37 12.42
CA LYS A 57 -0.66 -3.45 12.61
C LYS A 57 -1.08 -4.54 13.57
N LYS A 58 -1.84 -4.19 14.63
CA LYS A 58 -2.32 -5.16 15.61
C LYS A 58 -3.41 -6.08 15.04
N ILE A 59 -4.22 -5.55 14.15
CA ILE A 59 -5.36 -6.26 13.56
C ILE A 59 -4.92 -7.06 12.34
N LEU A 60 -4.05 -6.50 11.51
CA LEU A 60 -3.64 -7.11 10.24
C LEU A 60 -2.95 -8.46 10.40
N SER A 61 -2.22 -8.68 11.48
CA SER A 61 -1.58 -9.97 11.77
C SER A 61 -2.60 -11.10 11.94
N VAL A 62 -3.85 -10.77 12.31
CA VAL A 62 -4.94 -11.73 12.53
C VAL A 62 -5.78 -11.94 11.29
N ILE A 63 -6.13 -10.85 10.58
CA ILE A 63 -7.11 -10.90 9.48
C ILE A 63 -6.48 -11.21 8.11
N ILE A 64 -5.18 -10.95 7.92
CA ILE A 64 -4.50 -11.20 6.66
C ILE A 64 -4.04 -12.66 6.58
N PRO A 65 -4.28 -13.38 5.46
CA PRO A 65 -3.86 -14.77 5.27
C PRO A 65 -2.37 -14.98 5.55
N LYS A 66 -2.01 -16.16 6.04
CA LYS A 66 -0.62 -16.48 6.46
C LYS A 66 0.37 -16.45 5.28
N ASN A 67 -0.08 -16.75 4.07
CA ASN A 67 0.69 -16.72 2.84
C ASN A 67 1.13 -15.28 2.42
N GLN A 68 0.45 -14.23 2.92
CA GLN A 68 0.86 -12.85 2.71
C GLN A 68 2.02 -12.48 3.67
N GLY A 69 3.26 -12.61 3.22
CA GLY A 69 4.46 -12.32 4.03
C GLY A 69 4.84 -10.84 4.09
N GLY A 70 4.50 -10.05 3.06
CA GLY A 70 4.91 -8.65 2.96
C GLY A 70 4.13 -7.71 3.90
N PHE A 71 4.85 -6.76 4.53
CA PHE A 71 4.32 -5.66 5.34
C PHE A 71 3.57 -6.05 6.63
N ILE A 72 3.49 -7.32 6.99
CA ILE A 72 2.82 -7.81 8.20
C ILE A 72 3.87 -8.06 9.29
N LYS A 73 3.60 -7.51 10.48
CA LYS A 73 4.53 -7.66 11.61
C LYS A 73 4.71 -9.14 11.98
N GLY A 74 5.97 -9.55 12.17
CA GLY A 74 6.33 -10.90 12.58
C GLY A 74 6.40 -11.91 11.44
N ARG A 75 6.09 -11.55 10.20
CA ARG A 75 6.23 -12.41 9.01
C ARG A 75 7.50 -12.05 8.23
N LYS A 76 8.14 -13.07 7.66
CA LYS A 76 9.36 -12.91 6.87
C LYS A 76 9.08 -13.32 5.43
N ILE A 77 9.58 -12.53 4.48
CA ILE A 77 9.48 -12.87 3.04
C ILE A 77 10.24 -14.17 2.74
N LEU A 78 11.33 -14.42 3.49
CA LEU A 78 12.13 -15.64 3.37
C LEU A 78 11.32 -16.90 3.62
N ASP A 79 10.35 -16.89 4.54
CA ASP A 79 9.51 -18.06 4.84
C ASP A 79 8.74 -18.51 3.58
N ASN A 80 8.21 -17.56 2.80
CA ASN A 80 7.53 -17.87 1.54
C ASN A 80 8.49 -18.37 0.45
N ILE A 81 9.71 -17.84 0.40
CA ILE A 81 10.73 -18.28 -0.55
C ILE A 81 11.12 -19.73 -0.23
N MET A 82 11.36 -20.05 1.04
CA MET A 82 11.69 -21.41 1.48
C MET A 82 10.55 -22.38 1.18
N LEU A 83 9.30 -21.97 1.41
CA LEU A 83 8.12 -22.80 1.09
C LEU A 83 8.04 -23.14 -0.40
N VAL A 84 8.29 -22.18 -1.28
CA VAL A 84 8.29 -22.40 -2.74
C VAL A 84 9.45 -23.32 -3.14
N GLN A 85 10.64 -23.12 -2.58
CA GLN A 85 11.80 -23.99 -2.84
C GLN A 85 11.54 -25.43 -2.40
N GLU A 86 10.95 -25.62 -1.21
CA GLU A 86 10.58 -26.93 -0.69
C GLU A 86 9.53 -27.62 -1.57
N ALA A 87 8.50 -26.86 -2.01
CA ALA A 87 7.48 -27.38 -2.91
C ALA A 87 8.08 -27.87 -4.26
N ILE A 88 8.97 -27.05 -4.85
CA ILE A 88 9.66 -27.42 -6.11
C ILE A 88 10.53 -28.67 -5.90
N HIS A 89 11.31 -28.72 -4.83
CA HIS A 89 12.18 -29.84 -4.51
C HIS A 89 11.38 -31.14 -4.29
N SER A 90 10.28 -31.05 -3.53
CA SER A 90 9.38 -32.17 -3.26
C SER A 90 8.73 -32.71 -4.53
N SER A 91 8.20 -31.82 -5.40
CA SER A 91 7.62 -32.23 -6.70
C SER A 91 8.64 -32.88 -7.61
N TYR A 92 9.88 -32.38 -7.63
CA TYR A 92 10.97 -32.99 -8.40
C TYR A 92 11.28 -34.40 -7.95
N HIS A 93 11.41 -34.62 -6.63
CA HIS A 93 11.69 -35.96 -6.08
C HIS A 93 10.53 -36.94 -6.28
N ARG A 94 9.29 -36.49 -6.21
CA ARG A 94 8.10 -37.32 -6.45
C ARG A 94 7.81 -37.54 -7.93
N LYS A 95 8.59 -36.91 -8.85
CA LYS A 95 8.35 -36.89 -10.30
C LYS A 95 6.95 -36.40 -10.68
N GLU A 96 6.40 -35.50 -9.86
CA GLU A 96 5.11 -34.86 -10.12
C GLU A 96 5.30 -33.72 -11.11
N LYS A 97 4.32 -33.57 -12.03
CA LYS A 97 4.30 -32.41 -12.94
C LYS A 97 3.65 -31.24 -12.23
N GLY A 98 4.27 -30.07 -12.30
CA GLY A 98 3.74 -28.83 -11.71
C GLY A 98 4.16 -27.61 -12.51
N ILE A 99 3.46 -26.50 -12.28
CA ILE A 99 3.75 -25.20 -12.88
C ILE A 99 3.94 -24.19 -11.74
N VAL A 100 5.02 -23.43 -11.78
CA VAL A 100 5.26 -22.31 -10.88
C VAL A 100 5.05 -21.01 -11.65
N ILE A 101 4.12 -20.18 -11.20
CA ILE A 101 3.82 -18.90 -11.82
C ILE A 101 4.29 -17.78 -10.89
N LYS A 102 5.24 -16.96 -11.37
CA LYS A 102 5.69 -15.75 -10.68
C LYS A 102 5.00 -14.53 -11.30
N LEU A 103 4.24 -13.82 -10.48
CA LEU A 103 3.58 -12.58 -10.89
C LEU A 103 4.33 -11.37 -10.30
N ASP A 104 4.60 -10.38 -11.14
CA ASP A 104 5.14 -9.08 -10.72
C ASP A 104 4.15 -7.97 -11.06
N LEU A 105 3.74 -7.22 -10.04
CA LEU A 105 2.78 -6.13 -10.17
C LEU A 105 3.52 -4.81 -10.40
N THR A 106 3.59 -4.39 -11.65
CA THR A 106 4.22 -3.12 -12.03
C THR A 106 3.48 -1.93 -11.42
N ASN A 107 4.23 -1.05 -10.74
CA ASN A 107 3.71 0.17 -10.09
C ASN A 107 2.52 -0.12 -9.16
N ALA A 108 2.64 -1.13 -8.32
CA ALA A 108 1.57 -1.67 -7.50
C ALA A 108 0.89 -0.60 -6.62
N PHE A 109 1.64 0.34 -6.03
CA PHE A 109 1.10 1.42 -5.20
C PHE A 109 0.33 2.47 -6.01
N ASP A 110 0.78 2.77 -7.22
CA ASP A 110 0.21 3.81 -8.08
C ASP A 110 -1.12 3.36 -8.71
N ARG A 111 -1.36 2.05 -8.77
CA ARG A 111 -2.57 1.45 -9.36
C ARG A 111 -3.69 1.14 -8.37
N VAL A 112 -3.50 1.45 -7.09
CA VAL A 112 -4.52 1.20 -6.07
C VAL A 112 -5.73 2.10 -6.31
N ARG A 113 -6.90 1.49 -6.52
CA ARG A 113 -8.18 2.19 -6.59
C ARG A 113 -8.74 2.38 -5.18
N HIS A 114 -9.05 3.61 -4.83
CA HIS A 114 -9.54 3.94 -3.48
C HIS A 114 -10.90 3.33 -3.18
N ASP A 115 -11.84 3.34 -4.15
CA ASP A 115 -13.17 2.74 -4.02
C ASP A 115 -13.10 1.23 -3.71
N PHE A 116 -12.24 0.51 -4.44
CA PHE A 116 -12.00 -0.91 -4.18
C PHE A 116 -11.41 -1.15 -2.79
N LEU A 117 -10.39 -0.39 -2.41
CA LEU A 117 -9.79 -0.50 -1.08
C LEU A 117 -10.82 -0.31 0.04
N PHE A 118 -11.70 0.70 -0.08
CA PHE A 118 -12.72 0.95 0.93
C PHE A 118 -13.75 -0.18 1.00
N SER A 119 -14.19 -0.70 -0.15
CA SER A 119 -15.09 -1.86 -0.20
C SER A 119 -14.46 -3.10 0.45
N VAL A 120 -13.17 -3.32 0.24
CA VAL A 120 -12.43 -4.41 0.89
C VAL A 120 -12.39 -4.18 2.40
N MET A 121 -12.08 -2.98 2.87
CA MET A 121 -12.08 -2.67 4.31
C MET A 121 -13.46 -2.88 4.95
N GLU A 122 -14.54 -2.52 4.26
CA GLU A 122 -15.90 -2.78 4.74
C GLU A 122 -16.19 -4.28 4.87
N LYS A 123 -15.80 -5.08 3.88
CA LYS A 123 -15.95 -6.54 3.91
C LYS A 123 -15.10 -7.22 4.99
N PHE A 124 -13.94 -6.66 5.33
CA PHE A 124 -13.13 -7.10 6.46
C PHE A 124 -13.70 -6.70 7.83
N GLY A 125 -14.83 -5.97 7.88
CA GLY A 125 -15.49 -5.55 9.12
C GLY A 125 -14.82 -4.38 9.82
N PHE A 126 -14.01 -3.58 9.14
CA PHE A 126 -13.47 -2.35 9.73
C PHE A 126 -14.59 -1.36 10.03
N SER A 127 -14.49 -0.68 11.18
CA SER A 127 -15.49 0.31 11.58
C SER A 127 -15.59 1.46 10.58
N LYS A 128 -16.81 1.98 10.35
CA LYS A 128 -17.05 3.14 9.49
C LYS A 128 -16.19 4.35 9.86
N VAL A 129 -15.95 4.54 11.15
CA VAL A 129 -15.08 5.63 11.66
C VAL A 129 -13.66 5.49 11.14
N LEU A 130 -13.07 4.28 11.22
CA LEU A 130 -11.72 4.03 10.71
C LEU A 130 -11.64 4.22 9.20
N ILE A 131 -12.61 3.70 8.45
CA ILE A 131 -12.69 3.87 7.00
C ILE A 131 -12.79 5.36 6.64
N THR A 132 -13.59 6.14 7.37
CA THR A 132 -13.69 7.59 7.16
C THR A 132 -12.35 8.30 7.39
N TRP A 133 -11.59 7.90 8.42
CA TRP A 133 -10.25 8.45 8.65
C TRP A 133 -9.27 8.08 7.54
N VAL A 134 -9.30 6.84 7.07
CA VAL A 134 -8.47 6.40 5.94
C VAL A 134 -8.86 7.19 4.69
N LYS A 135 -10.18 7.35 4.40
CA LYS A 135 -10.67 8.17 3.30
C LYS A 135 -10.14 9.61 3.39
N ALA A 136 -10.23 10.24 4.56
CA ALA A 136 -9.73 11.59 4.77
C ALA A 136 -8.21 11.73 4.51
N CYS A 137 -7.45 10.65 4.75
CA CYS A 137 -6.01 10.64 4.50
C CYS A 137 -5.66 10.46 3.03
N ILE A 138 -6.32 9.53 2.30
CA ILE A 138 -5.89 9.13 0.96
C ILE A 138 -6.74 9.69 -0.17
N ALA A 139 -8.00 10.04 0.09
CA ALA A 139 -8.86 10.64 -0.91
C ALA A 139 -8.55 12.14 -1.07
N SER A 140 -8.36 12.56 -2.30
CA SER A 140 -8.16 13.98 -2.66
C SER A 140 -6.92 14.66 -2.06
N PRO A 141 -5.72 14.04 -2.09
CA PRO A 141 -4.52 14.77 -1.75
C PRO A 141 -4.22 15.83 -2.81
N TRP A 142 -3.78 17.00 -2.38
CA TRP A 142 -3.18 17.98 -3.28
C TRP A 142 -1.72 17.58 -3.51
N ILE A 143 -1.38 17.29 -4.76
CA ILE A 143 -0.05 16.80 -5.16
C ILE A 143 0.56 17.79 -6.13
N ALA A 144 1.83 18.12 -5.94
CA ALA A 144 2.62 18.86 -6.89
C ALA A 144 3.93 18.12 -7.19
N LEU A 145 4.32 18.09 -8.45
CA LEU A 145 5.59 17.51 -8.89
C LEU A 145 6.73 18.48 -8.62
N LEU A 146 7.83 17.96 -8.11
CA LEU A 146 9.09 18.67 -8.00
C LEU A 146 10.03 18.17 -9.11
N VAL A 147 10.25 19.00 -10.14
CA VAL A 147 11.10 18.68 -11.28
C VAL A 147 12.26 19.69 -11.35
N ASN A 148 13.48 19.22 -11.24
CA ASN A 148 14.68 20.07 -11.28
C ASN A 148 14.65 21.27 -10.32
N GLY A 149 14.07 21.09 -9.14
CA GLY A 149 13.93 22.17 -8.13
C GLY A 149 12.73 23.11 -8.37
N HIS A 150 12.01 22.97 -9.47
CA HIS A 150 10.79 23.77 -9.77
C HIS A 150 9.54 23.03 -9.34
N LEU A 151 8.64 23.73 -8.67
CA LEU A 151 7.35 23.22 -8.26
C LEU A 151 6.35 23.41 -9.41
N MET A 152 5.72 22.29 -9.81
CA MET A 152 4.63 22.30 -10.79
C MET A 152 3.29 22.63 -10.12
N GLU A 153 2.26 22.86 -10.91
CA GLU A 153 0.91 23.11 -10.40
C GLU A 153 0.37 21.94 -9.58
N PHE A 154 -0.47 22.26 -8.58
CA PHE A 154 -1.14 21.25 -7.77
C PHE A 154 -2.30 20.61 -8.52
N PHE A 155 -2.36 19.28 -8.43
CA PHE A 155 -3.48 18.49 -8.93
C PHE A 155 -3.97 17.50 -7.86
N GLN A 156 -5.15 16.94 -8.06
CA GLN A 156 -5.71 15.91 -7.18
C GLN A 156 -5.55 14.53 -7.80
N ALA A 157 -5.00 13.58 -7.04
CA ALA A 157 -4.95 12.19 -7.46
C ALA A 157 -6.26 11.46 -7.12
N SER A 158 -6.78 10.70 -8.08
CA SER A 158 -7.95 9.83 -7.91
C SER A 158 -7.60 8.39 -7.54
N ARG A 159 -6.33 8.05 -7.62
CA ARG A 159 -5.76 6.72 -7.35
C ARG A 159 -4.43 6.92 -6.64
N GLU A 160 -3.82 5.86 -6.23
CA GLU A 160 -2.51 5.70 -5.60
C GLU A 160 -2.50 5.67 -4.07
N LEU A 161 -1.51 4.96 -3.57
CA LEU A 161 -1.08 5.03 -2.18
C LEU A 161 0.29 5.69 -2.14
N ARG A 162 0.41 6.77 -1.39
CA ARG A 162 1.65 7.58 -1.33
C ARG A 162 2.84 6.74 -0.89
N GLN A 163 3.88 6.66 -1.74
CA GLN A 163 5.14 6.03 -1.40
C GLN A 163 5.89 6.91 -0.39
N GLY A 164 6.18 6.34 0.80
CA GLY A 164 6.76 7.08 1.94
C GLY A 164 5.76 7.45 3.04
N CYS A 165 4.47 7.15 2.86
CA CYS A 165 3.48 7.31 3.93
C CYS A 165 3.48 6.08 4.86
N PRO A 166 3.45 6.27 6.20
CA PRO A 166 3.58 5.19 7.18
C PRO A 166 2.56 4.06 7.08
N PHE A 167 1.37 4.31 6.55
CA PHE A 167 0.31 3.28 6.51
C PHE A 167 0.01 2.74 5.10
N SER A 168 0.60 3.31 4.05
CA SER A 168 0.35 2.91 2.66
C SER A 168 0.64 1.43 2.41
N SER A 169 1.73 0.91 2.96
CA SER A 169 2.09 -0.50 2.84
C SER A 169 1.07 -1.44 3.51
N LEU A 170 0.47 -1.01 4.62
CA LEU A 170 -0.55 -1.78 5.32
C LEU A 170 -1.89 -1.79 4.55
N LEU A 171 -2.28 -0.64 3.97
CA LEU A 171 -3.45 -0.56 3.10
C LEU A 171 -3.28 -1.40 1.83
N TYR A 172 -2.07 -1.38 1.27
CA TYR A 172 -1.74 -2.24 0.14
C TYR A 172 -1.86 -3.73 0.52
N ALA A 173 -1.37 -4.15 1.68
CA ALA A 173 -1.50 -5.53 2.15
C ALA A 173 -2.96 -5.96 2.31
N ILE A 174 -3.85 -5.07 2.79
CA ILE A 174 -5.30 -5.33 2.85
C ILE A 174 -5.86 -5.61 1.45
N GLN A 175 -5.54 -4.77 0.48
CA GLN A 175 -6.04 -4.95 -0.88
C GLN A 175 -5.44 -6.20 -1.55
N ALA A 176 -4.13 -6.43 -1.39
CA ALA A 176 -3.43 -7.57 -2.00
C ALA A 176 -3.94 -8.91 -1.45
N SER A 177 -4.38 -8.97 -0.19
CA SER A 177 -4.89 -10.20 0.42
C SER A 177 -6.16 -10.73 -0.24
N VAL A 178 -6.91 -9.88 -0.98
CA VAL A 178 -8.09 -10.33 -1.72
C VAL A 178 -7.73 -11.39 -2.76
N LEU A 179 -6.59 -11.24 -3.44
CA LEU A 179 -6.11 -12.23 -4.39
C LEU A 179 -5.82 -13.58 -3.69
N SER A 180 -5.20 -13.54 -2.51
CA SER A 180 -4.94 -14.75 -1.72
C SER A 180 -6.24 -15.47 -1.34
N PHE A 181 -7.23 -14.72 -0.84
CA PHE A 181 -8.54 -15.31 -0.53
C PHE A 181 -9.27 -15.89 -1.74
N GLN A 182 -9.13 -15.26 -2.91
CA GLN A 182 -9.72 -15.80 -4.13
C GLN A 182 -9.03 -17.10 -4.57
N LEU A 183 -7.70 -17.15 -4.49
CA LEU A 183 -6.95 -18.36 -4.82
C LEU A 183 -7.27 -19.50 -3.86
N ASP A 184 -7.38 -19.22 -2.56
CA ASP A 184 -7.75 -20.22 -1.55
C ASP A 184 -9.19 -20.74 -1.74
N TYR A 185 -10.09 -19.91 -2.30
CA TYR A 185 -11.49 -20.30 -2.58
C TYR A 185 -11.62 -21.27 -3.76
N TYR A 186 -10.70 -21.21 -4.72
CA TYR A 186 -10.72 -22.08 -5.91
C TYR A 186 -9.86 -23.34 -5.77
N GLN A 187 -9.25 -23.59 -4.62
CA GLN A 187 -8.55 -24.82 -4.28
C GLN A 187 -9.51 -25.84 -3.64
#